data_64a1a34e3d564cda26cb574c629dc8c4
#
_entry.id   64a1a34e3d564cda26cb574c629dc8c4
#
_cell.length_a   1.000
_cell.length_b   1.000
_cell.length_c   1.000
_cell.angle_alpha   90.00
_cell.angle_beta   90.00
_cell.angle_gamma   90.00
#
_symmetry.space_group_name_H-M   'P 1'
#
loop_
_entity.id
_entity.type
_entity.pdbx_description
1 polymer ?
#
loop_
_entity_poly.entity_id
_entity_poly.type
_entity_poly.pdbx_seq_one_letter_code
_entity_poly.pdbx_strand_id
1 'polypeptide(L)'
;MTMKRLASLLAIAAGAVLAFPLQAQTPRSGGELVFPVPSEPPSYDGHREETFGLIHPIAPFYNTLLRVDPFDPGGTKPYPSLAESWTVSPDGKTYTFKLRQGVKFHDGSTLTSRDVKASYDKIIFPPAGVGSSRKGQYAVVEAVEAPNADTVVFKLKNASGSFLASLLSPYNFIYKADILAKDPHWYEKNIMGTGPFTFVEHVKGSHVVGKKFANYWDKGKPYLDGFRAIFIRSSAAQVAAVRGERAHIQFRGFTPADRDNLKQALGDKITVQESAWDCILLVAINHEKKPFDDKRVRRALTLALDRHEASKTLSRIAIVKEVAGVQVPGTPFATPPAELNKLAGYWTDINKSRAEARRLLKEAGVPEGFQFTFTNRGIPMPSEPLGVCLIDQWRQIGLNVQQQVIEPAAYYGVIRKGDAQVFMDFQCGYIVEPDLDMYKFLSVDRNPANYGRYIDRELDALYDKQSRATDPEERKKIIRQFEKHLLEDEAHYLLTLQWHRIIPHSSKVKGWTVTPSHYLNNTLDTVWLTE
;
A
#
# COMPACT_ATOMS: atom_id res chain seq x y z
N MET A 1 -80.77 -2.40 35.75
CA MET A 1 -79.90 -3.26 34.95
C MET A 1 -78.65 -2.41 34.54
N THR A 2 -77.63 -2.52 35.27
CA THR A 2 -76.45 -1.63 35.21
C THR A 2 -75.19 -2.44 34.80
N MET A 3 -74.67 -2.13 33.62
CA MET A 3 -73.38 -2.70 33.14
C MET A 3 -72.17 -1.94 33.78
N LYS A 4 -71.36 -2.65 34.53
CA LYS A 4 -70.08 -2.14 35.06
C LYS A 4 -69.01 -2.31 33.99
N ARG A 5 -68.35 -1.20 33.64
CA ARG A 5 -67.11 -1.18 32.80
C ARG A 5 -65.88 -1.46 33.67
N LEU A 6 -65.11 -2.48 33.34
CA LEU A 6 -63.78 -2.70 33.87
C LEU A 6 -62.81 -1.92 32.97
N ALA A 7 -62.04 -1.03 33.58
CA ALA A 7 -60.90 -0.36 32.93
C ALA A 7 -59.62 -1.09 33.32
N SER A 8 -58.92 -1.67 32.34
CA SER A 8 -57.59 -2.26 32.53
C SER A 8 -56.52 -1.20 32.33
N LEU A 9 -55.77 -0.89 33.36
CA LEU A 9 -54.55 -0.06 33.31
C LEU A 9 -53.39 -0.93 32.80
N LEU A 10 -52.90 -0.63 31.60
CA LEU A 10 -51.58 -1.10 31.12
C LEU A 10 -50.52 -0.11 31.62
N ALA A 11 -49.67 -0.54 32.53
CA ALA A 11 -48.46 0.18 32.91
C ALA A 11 -47.36 -0.09 31.88
N ILE A 12 -47.00 0.91 31.07
CA ILE A 12 -45.85 0.88 30.18
C ILE A 12 -44.61 1.23 31.02
N ALA A 13 -43.78 0.24 31.33
CA ALA A 13 -42.45 0.46 31.90
C ALA A 13 -41.52 0.95 30.79
N ALA A 14 -41.28 2.25 30.73
CA ALA A 14 -40.24 2.84 29.89
C ALA A 14 -38.86 2.51 30.48
N GLY A 15 -38.20 1.50 29.94
CA GLY A 15 -36.79 1.22 30.22
C GLY A 15 -35.90 2.31 29.64
N ALA A 16 -35.40 3.21 30.47
CA ALA A 16 -34.39 4.15 30.09
C ALA A 16 -33.07 3.40 29.83
N VAL A 17 -32.72 3.15 28.57
CA VAL A 17 -31.39 2.72 28.16
C VAL A 17 -30.46 3.91 28.41
N LEU A 18 -29.71 3.87 29.51
CA LEU A 18 -28.62 4.77 29.77
C LEU A 18 -27.51 4.49 28.74
N ALA A 19 -27.53 5.22 27.62
CA ALA A 19 -26.41 5.31 26.73
C ALA A 19 -25.27 6.03 27.46
N PHE A 20 -24.34 5.28 28.01
CA PHE A 20 -23.09 5.85 28.48
C PHE A 20 -22.40 6.47 27.27
N PRO A 21 -22.06 7.77 27.28
CA PRO A 21 -21.25 8.32 26.22
C PRO A 21 -19.91 7.60 26.24
N LEU A 22 -19.50 7.01 25.11
CA LEU A 22 -18.14 6.55 24.89
C LEU A 22 -17.24 7.80 25.08
N GLN A 23 -16.68 7.97 26.28
CA GLN A 23 -15.73 9.04 26.51
C GLN A 23 -14.53 8.78 25.61
N ALA A 24 -14.35 9.61 24.59
CA ALA A 24 -13.14 9.62 23.78
C ALA A 24 -11.97 9.77 24.76
N GLN A 25 -11.12 8.76 24.85
CA GLN A 25 -9.97 8.80 25.75
C GLN A 25 -9.06 9.95 25.34
N THR A 26 -8.78 10.86 26.25
CA THR A 26 -7.85 11.97 26.01
C THR A 26 -6.43 11.44 25.85
N PRO A 27 -5.69 11.86 24.81
CA PRO A 27 -4.31 11.45 24.62
C PRO A 27 -3.45 11.76 25.85
N ARG A 28 -2.63 10.80 26.26
CA ARG A 28 -1.69 10.94 27.36
C ARG A 28 -0.28 11.15 26.85
N SER A 29 0.49 11.98 27.51
CA SER A 29 1.93 12.13 27.26
C SER A 29 2.71 11.13 28.08
N GLY A 30 3.78 10.59 27.50
CA GLY A 30 4.70 9.68 28.16
C GLY A 30 4.83 8.31 27.49
N GLY A 31 5.84 7.57 27.91
CA GLY A 31 6.13 6.21 27.48
C GLY A 31 6.94 6.09 26.18
N GLU A 32 7.55 4.92 26.01
CA GLU A 32 8.31 4.55 24.81
C GLU A 32 7.53 3.50 24.02
N LEU A 33 7.26 3.76 22.73
CA LEU A 33 6.67 2.77 21.82
C LEU A 33 7.75 1.82 21.32
N VAL A 34 7.61 0.53 21.59
CA VAL A 34 8.51 -0.52 21.08
C VAL A 34 7.82 -1.30 19.96
N PHE A 35 8.49 -1.47 18.81
CA PHE A 35 7.95 -2.20 17.69
C PHE A 35 9.02 -2.98 16.91
N PRO A 36 8.76 -4.23 16.48
CA PRO A 36 9.70 -5.00 15.68
C PRO A 36 9.63 -4.59 14.20
N VAL A 37 10.80 -4.57 13.57
CA VAL A 37 10.97 -4.39 12.12
C VAL A 37 11.79 -5.58 11.59
N PRO A 38 11.33 -6.28 10.53
CA PRO A 38 12.02 -7.47 10.04
C PRO A 38 13.33 -7.21 9.28
N SER A 39 13.64 -5.96 8.95
CA SER A 39 14.88 -5.59 8.27
C SER A 39 15.38 -4.21 8.71
N GLU A 40 16.70 -4.03 8.65
CA GLU A 40 17.35 -2.73 8.86
C GLU A 40 17.21 -1.81 7.64
N PRO A 41 17.31 -0.47 7.81
CA PRO A 41 17.39 0.45 6.69
C PRO A 41 18.69 0.25 5.91
N PRO A 42 18.63 0.10 4.57
CA PRO A 42 19.85 0.02 3.74
C PRO A 42 20.66 1.32 3.74
N SER A 43 19.96 2.43 3.80
CA SER A 43 20.47 3.79 4.05
C SER A 43 19.38 4.59 4.76
N TYR A 44 19.65 5.86 5.13
CA TYR A 44 18.62 6.71 5.76
C TYR A 44 17.93 7.65 4.75
N ASP A 45 18.29 7.57 3.46
CA ASP A 45 17.77 8.45 2.42
C ASP A 45 16.40 7.98 1.89
N GLY A 46 15.33 8.60 2.33
CA GLY A 46 13.98 8.33 1.86
C GLY A 46 13.77 8.56 0.36
N HIS A 47 14.54 9.42 -0.29
CA HIS A 47 14.42 9.66 -1.72
C HIS A 47 14.96 8.51 -2.58
N ARG A 48 15.93 7.77 -2.04
CA ARG A 48 16.60 6.64 -2.69
C ARG A 48 15.92 5.30 -2.43
N GLU A 49 15.49 5.06 -1.19
CA GLU A 49 15.02 3.75 -0.74
C GLU A 49 13.52 3.54 -1.02
N GLU A 50 13.11 2.25 -1.10
CA GLU A 50 11.72 1.81 -1.35
C GLU A 50 11.26 0.74 -0.36
N THR A 51 11.88 0.66 0.82
CA THR A 51 11.66 -0.43 1.77
C THR A 51 11.01 0.03 3.07
N PHE A 52 10.15 -0.83 3.63
CA PHE A 52 9.63 -0.65 4.99
C PHE A 52 10.75 -0.68 6.04
N GLY A 53 11.88 -1.34 5.77
CA GLY A 53 13.06 -1.31 6.63
C GLY A 53 13.60 0.09 6.85
N LEU A 54 13.37 1.02 5.90
CA LEU A 54 13.63 2.44 6.09
C LEU A 54 12.45 3.14 6.76
N ILE A 55 11.23 3.03 6.19
CA ILE A 55 10.11 3.87 6.62
C ILE A 55 9.74 3.66 8.08
N HIS A 56 9.61 2.41 8.54
CA HIS A 56 9.15 2.16 9.91
C HIS A 56 10.06 2.80 10.98
N PRO A 57 11.39 2.64 10.94
CA PRO A 57 12.26 3.23 11.97
C PRO A 57 12.68 4.68 11.69
N ILE A 58 12.57 5.18 10.44
CA ILE A 58 13.18 6.47 10.04
C ILE A 58 12.15 7.59 9.82
N ALA A 59 10.94 7.26 9.37
CA ALA A 59 9.90 8.27 9.15
C ALA A 59 9.61 9.17 10.38
N PRO A 60 9.70 8.68 11.64
CA PRO A 60 9.45 9.54 12.81
C PRO A 60 10.41 10.74 12.94
N PHE A 61 11.55 10.73 12.26
CA PHE A 61 12.52 11.84 12.27
C PHE A 61 12.19 12.94 11.26
N TYR A 62 11.22 12.72 10.37
CA TYR A 62 10.96 13.60 9.23
C TYR A 62 9.49 14.02 9.15
N ASN A 63 9.26 15.13 8.44
CA ASN A 63 7.95 15.46 7.89
C ASN A 63 8.05 15.55 6.37
N THR A 64 6.89 15.46 5.73
CA THR A 64 6.66 15.66 4.30
C THR A 64 5.89 16.95 4.05
N LEU A 65 5.77 17.41 2.82
CA LEU A 65 4.99 18.62 2.49
C LEU A 65 3.51 18.42 2.83
N LEU A 66 2.93 17.33 2.34
CA LEU A 66 1.62 16.79 2.69
C LEU A 66 1.78 15.37 3.19
N ARG A 67 0.78 14.85 3.88
CA ARG A 67 0.69 13.43 4.28
C ARG A 67 -0.73 12.90 4.07
N VAL A 68 -0.91 11.61 4.19
CA VAL A 68 -2.26 11.04 4.33
C VAL A 68 -2.80 11.38 5.72
N ASP A 69 -4.11 11.64 5.80
CA ASP A 69 -4.80 11.83 7.08
C ASP A 69 -4.57 10.59 7.97
N PRO A 70 -3.95 10.72 9.15
CA PRO A 70 -3.60 9.57 10.00
C PRO A 70 -4.82 8.81 10.52
N PHE A 71 -6.01 9.37 10.39
CA PHE A 71 -7.28 8.77 10.81
C PHE A 71 -8.14 8.31 9.61
N ASP A 72 -7.67 8.48 8.38
CA ASP A 72 -8.33 7.94 7.19
C ASP A 72 -7.99 6.44 7.01
N PRO A 73 -8.93 5.51 7.25
CA PRO A 73 -8.68 4.10 7.07
C PRO A 73 -8.48 3.71 5.60
N GLY A 74 -8.94 4.55 4.65
CA GLY A 74 -8.73 4.36 3.22
C GLY A 74 -7.31 4.68 2.75
N GLY A 75 -6.58 5.49 3.52
CA GLY A 75 -5.20 5.86 3.20
C GLY A 75 -5.05 6.75 1.96
N THR A 76 -6.08 7.54 1.62
CA THR A 76 -6.13 8.34 0.37
C THR A 76 -6.30 9.83 0.60
N LYS A 77 -6.79 10.23 1.77
CA LYS A 77 -7.20 11.62 2.04
C LYS A 77 -5.98 12.51 2.29
N PRO A 78 -5.75 13.58 1.49
CA PRO A 78 -4.69 14.53 1.75
C PRO A 78 -4.88 15.28 3.08
N TYR A 79 -3.79 15.42 3.81
CA TYR A 79 -3.76 16.11 5.10
C TYR A 79 -2.58 17.08 5.18
N PRO A 80 -2.76 18.30 5.72
CA PRO A 80 -1.69 19.25 5.94
C PRO A 80 -0.57 18.68 6.80
N SER A 81 0.70 18.88 6.36
CA SER A 81 1.89 18.58 7.15
C SER A 81 2.75 19.84 7.23
N LEU A 82 3.88 19.96 6.54
CA LEU A 82 4.65 21.19 6.49
C LEU A 82 3.95 22.30 5.69
N ALA A 83 3.14 21.95 4.69
CA ALA A 83 2.18 22.90 4.11
C ALA A 83 0.92 22.96 4.98
N GLU A 84 0.46 24.16 5.31
CA GLU A 84 -0.81 24.38 6.02
C GLU A 84 -2.00 24.44 5.08
N SER A 85 -1.78 24.86 3.81
CA SER A 85 -2.80 24.96 2.78
C SER A 85 -2.18 24.92 1.38
N TRP A 86 -3.01 24.68 0.37
CA TRP A 86 -2.62 24.73 -1.03
C TRP A 86 -3.77 25.18 -1.92
N THR A 87 -3.42 25.70 -3.10
CA THR A 87 -4.35 26.04 -4.18
C THR A 87 -3.87 25.43 -5.49
N VAL A 88 -4.82 25.20 -6.40
CA VAL A 88 -4.56 24.68 -7.73
C VAL A 88 -5.12 25.68 -8.74
N SER A 89 -4.35 26.02 -9.77
CA SER A 89 -4.81 26.88 -10.85
C SER A 89 -5.97 26.24 -11.65
N PRO A 90 -6.84 27.04 -12.29
CA PRO A 90 -7.98 26.51 -13.06
C PRO A 90 -7.60 25.53 -14.17
N ASP A 91 -6.40 25.66 -14.75
CA ASP A 91 -5.87 24.76 -15.77
C ASP A 91 -5.22 23.49 -15.21
N GLY A 92 -5.20 23.33 -13.86
CA GLY A 92 -4.62 22.18 -13.18
C GLY A 92 -3.11 22.04 -13.27
N LYS A 93 -2.38 23.11 -13.72
CA LYS A 93 -0.93 23.02 -13.97
C LYS A 93 -0.06 23.70 -12.93
N THR A 94 -0.63 24.53 -12.07
CA THR A 94 0.12 25.23 -11.01
C THR A 94 -0.46 24.90 -9.65
N TYR A 95 0.38 24.34 -8.78
CA TYR A 95 0.06 24.04 -7.40
C TYR A 95 0.88 24.94 -6.48
N THR A 96 0.20 25.75 -5.68
CA THR A 96 0.85 26.70 -4.76
C THR A 96 0.59 26.26 -3.32
N PHE A 97 1.66 26.01 -2.57
CA PHE A 97 1.63 25.56 -1.17
C PHE A 97 2.10 26.66 -0.25
N LYS A 98 1.32 26.93 0.80
CA LYS A 98 1.70 27.83 1.89
C LYS A 98 2.30 27.00 3.03
N LEU A 99 3.52 27.31 3.44
CA LEU A 99 4.23 26.58 4.48
C LEU A 99 3.90 27.12 5.87
N ARG A 100 3.90 26.24 6.86
CA ARG A 100 3.86 26.60 8.27
C ARG A 100 5.08 27.41 8.65
N GLN A 101 4.87 28.46 9.41
CA GLN A 101 5.96 29.30 9.89
C GLN A 101 6.53 28.78 11.21
N GLY A 102 7.81 29.03 11.45
CA GLY A 102 8.48 28.69 12.71
C GLY A 102 8.81 27.22 12.89
N VAL A 103 8.61 26.38 11.88
CA VAL A 103 9.03 24.97 11.92
C VAL A 103 10.54 24.89 12.07
N LYS A 104 11.01 24.06 13.03
CA LYS A 104 12.43 23.87 13.31
C LYS A 104 12.92 22.51 12.82
N PHE A 105 14.11 22.51 12.23
CA PHE A 105 14.90 21.29 12.12
C PHE A 105 15.43 20.87 13.49
N HIS A 106 15.87 19.63 13.62
CA HIS A 106 16.43 19.10 14.88
C HIS A 106 17.68 19.86 15.37
N ASP A 107 18.40 20.54 14.46
CA ASP A 107 19.54 21.42 14.80
C ASP A 107 19.14 22.82 15.25
N GLY A 108 17.83 23.12 15.34
CA GLY A 108 17.27 24.39 15.75
C GLY A 108 17.12 25.43 14.62
N SER A 109 17.63 25.17 13.43
CA SER A 109 17.44 26.06 12.26
C SER A 109 15.98 26.06 11.79
N THR A 110 15.55 27.15 11.15
CA THR A 110 14.17 27.29 10.67
C THR A 110 14.03 26.75 9.26
N LEU A 111 12.99 25.93 9.03
CA LEU A 111 12.59 25.46 7.70
C LEU A 111 12.07 26.63 6.87
N THR A 112 12.44 26.63 5.60
CA THR A 112 11.94 27.55 4.57
C THR A 112 11.55 26.81 3.29
N SER A 113 10.92 27.54 2.37
CA SER A 113 10.58 27.02 1.04
C SER A 113 11.80 26.52 0.23
N ARG A 114 13.01 27.05 0.52
CA ARG A 114 14.26 26.58 -0.10
C ARG A 114 14.54 25.12 0.24
N ASP A 115 14.24 24.69 1.46
CA ASP A 115 14.45 23.32 1.91
C ASP A 115 13.48 22.36 1.20
N VAL A 116 12.22 22.78 1.08
CA VAL A 116 11.20 22.02 0.34
C VAL A 116 11.58 21.91 -1.15
N LYS A 117 11.94 23.05 -1.77
CA LYS A 117 12.40 23.06 -3.18
C LYS A 117 13.61 22.13 -3.36
N ALA A 118 14.64 22.26 -2.56
CA ALA A 118 15.85 21.44 -2.67
C ALA A 118 15.56 19.93 -2.53
N SER A 119 14.65 19.57 -1.63
CA SER A 119 14.20 18.19 -1.44
C SER A 119 13.49 17.64 -2.68
N TYR A 120 12.53 18.39 -3.22
CA TYR A 120 11.83 17.98 -4.43
C TYR A 120 12.72 18.05 -5.68
N ASP A 121 13.63 19.02 -5.80
CA ASP A 121 14.63 19.02 -6.87
C ASP A 121 15.50 17.75 -6.85
N LYS A 122 15.92 17.29 -5.66
CA LYS A 122 16.65 16.02 -5.51
C LYS A 122 15.81 14.81 -5.91
N ILE A 123 14.50 14.80 -5.65
CA ILE A 123 13.59 13.72 -6.05
C ILE A 123 13.37 13.74 -7.57
N ILE A 124 13.07 14.91 -8.14
CA ILE A 124 12.56 15.09 -9.51
C ILE A 124 13.70 15.23 -10.53
N PHE A 125 14.69 16.03 -10.17
CA PHE A 125 15.84 16.40 -11.00
C PHE A 125 17.16 16.00 -10.32
N PRO A 126 17.34 14.72 -9.92
CA PRO A 126 18.53 14.34 -9.16
C PRO A 126 19.82 14.65 -9.93
N PRO A 127 20.86 15.15 -9.26
CA PRO A 127 22.17 15.30 -9.87
C PRO A 127 22.74 13.97 -10.38
N ALA A 128 23.71 14.03 -11.27
CA ALA A 128 24.37 12.83 -11.78
C ALA A 128 24.95 11.99 -10.62
N GLY A 129 24.67 10.68 -10.62
CA GLY A 129 25.09 9.75 -9.57
C GLY A 129 24.19 9.71 -8.32
N VAL A 130 23.22 10.60 -8.20
CA VAL A 130 22.26 10.60 -7.08
C VAL A 130 21.01 9.79 -7.46
N GLY A 131 20.73 8.74 -6.69
CA GLY A 131 19.55 7.89 -6.90
C GLY A 131 18.27 8.56 -6.43
N SER A 132 17.21 8.44 -7.24
CA SER A 132 15.83 8.79 -6.86
C SER A 132 14.86 7.74 -7.40
N SER A 133 14.30 6.97 -6.50
CA SER A 133 13.36 5.90 -6.86
C SER A 133 11.99 6.44 -7.29
N ARG A 134 11.68 7.70 -6.98
CA ARG A 134 10.38 8.34 -7.28
C ARG A 134 10.40 9.35 -8.41
N LYS A 135 11.55 9.56 -9.06
CA LYS A 135 11.68 10.49 -10.19
C LYS A 135 10.57 10.31 -11.25
N GLY A 136 10.26 9.07 -11.59
CA GLY A 136 9.26 8.74 -12.61
C GLY A 136 7.85 9.24 -12.27
N GLN A 137 7.47 9.26 -11.00
CA GLN A 137 6.15 9.72 -10.54
C GLN A 137 5.94 11.22 -10.73
N TYR A 138 7.03 11.97 -10.77
CA TYR A 138 7.03 13.41 -10.96
C TYR A 138 7.42 13.84 -12.39
N ALA A 139 7.35 12.93 -13.36
CA ALA A 139 7.71 13.20 -14.75
C ALA A 139 6.89 14.37 -15.38
N VAL A 140 5.69 14.60 -14.85
CA VAL A 140 4.81 15.71 -15.23
C VAL A 140 5.31 17.07 -14.73
N VAL A 141 6.18 17.13 -13.71
CA VAL A 141 6.67 18.38 -13.13
C VAL A 141 7.68 19.01 -14.07
N GLU A 142 7.47 20.28 -14.36
CA GLU A 142 8.37 21.13 -15.13
C GLU A 142 9.37 21.85 -14.22
N ALA A 143 8.87 22.45 -13.13
CA ALA A 143 9.68 23.21 -12.19
C ALA A 143 9.11 23.19 -10.76
N VAL A 144 10.00 23.34 -9.77
CA VAL A 144 9.65 23.66 -8.39
C VAL A 144 10.26 25.03 -8.06
N GLU A 145 9.43 25.96 -7.60
CA GLU A 145 9.84 27.34 -7.30
C GLU A 145 9.64 27.65 -5.81
N ALA A 146 10.48 28.53 -5.28
CA ALA A 146 10.40 29.06 -3.92
C ALA A 146 10.43 30.60 -4.01
N PRO A 147 9.31 31.26 -4.35
CA PRO A 147 9.28 32.70 -4.60
C PRO A 147 9.55 33.55 -3.35
N ASN A 148 9.28 33.01 -2.19
CA ASN A 148 9.56 33.63 -0.87
C ASN A 148 9.75 32.52 0.17
N ALA A 149 10.05 32.88 1.42
CA ALA A 149 10.44 31.93 2.46
C ALA A 149 9.35 30.92 2.87
N ASP A 150 8.08 31.17 2.58
CA ASP A 150 6.93 30.37 3.05
C ASP A 150 6.03 29.86 1.92
N THR A 151 6.44 30.00 0.67
CA THR A 151 5.62 29.59 -0.48
C THR A 151 6.43 28.68 -1.42
N VAL A 152 5.85 27.54 -1.77
CA VAL A 152 6.39 26.61 -2.78
C VAL A 152 5.40 26.46 -3.92
N VAL A 153 5.88 26.54 -5.15
CA VAL A 153 5.06 26.40 -6.35
C VAL A 153 5.59 25.27 -7.22
N PHE A 154 4.72 24.32 -7.55
CA PHE A 154 5.00 23.30 -8.56
C PHE A 154 4.33 23.70 -9.86
N LYS A 155 5.09 23.71 -10.94
CA LYS A 155 4.60 23.89 -12.31
C LYS A 155 4.64 22.58 -13.05
N LEU A 156 3.52 22.22 -13.68
CA LEU A 156 3.34 20.99 -14.42
C LEU A 156 3.27 21.25 -15.91
N LYS A 157 3.87 20.37 -16.70
CA LYS A 157 3.77 20.34 -18.18
C LYS A 157 2.32 20.18 -18.64
N ASN A 158 1.56 19.34 -17.94
CA ASN A 158 0.15 19.03 -18.19
C ASN A 158 -0.58 18.90 -16.85
N ALA A 159 -1.90 19.09 -16.86
CA ALA A 159 -2.74 18.72 -15.71
C ALA A 159 -2.55 17.23 -15.37
N SER A 160 -2.61 16.91 -14.07
CA SER A 160 -2.41 15.54 -13.57
C SER A 160 -3.37 15.23 -12.43
N GLY A 161 -4.15 14.16 -12.60
CA GLY A 161 -5.05 13.64 -11.57
C GLY A 161 -4.31 12.98 -10.39
N SER A 162 -3.05 12.58 -10.58
CA SER A 162 -2.24 11.86 -9.58
C SER A 162 -1.22 12.75 -8.86
N PHE A 163 -0.96 13.96 -9.32
CA PHE A 163 0.13 14.79 -8.78
C PHE A 163 -0.03 15.05 -7.27
N LEU A 164 -1.23 15.44 -6.83
CA LEU A 164 -1.48 15.70 -5.40
C LEU A 164 -1.29 14.43 -4.56
N ALA A 165 -1.74 13.29 -5.05
CA ALA A 165 -1.55 12.00 -4.38
C ALA A 165 -0.06 11.63 -4.30
N SER A 166 0.73 11.90 -5.33
CA SER A 166 2.18 11.67 -5.31
C SER A 166 2.89 12.45 -4.19
N LEU A 167 2.38 13.64 -3.83
CA LEU A 167 2.92 14.43 -2.71
C LEU A 167 2.64 13.81 -1.33
N LEU A 168 1.70 12.85 -1.24
CA LEU A 168 1.40 12.12 0.00
C LEU A 168 2.39 10.99 0.31
N SER A 169 3.32 10.70 -0.62
CA SER A 169 4.30 9.65 -0.42
C SER A 169 5.07 9.83 0.89
N PRO A 170 5.08 8.81 1.76
CA PRO A 170 5.77 8.88 3.05
C PRO A 170 7.30 8.97 2.91
N TYR A 171 7.82 8.77 1.71
CA TYR A 171 9.25 8.87 1.39
C TYR A 171 9.69 10.30 1.00
N ASN A 172 8.76 11.23 0.80
CA ASN A 172 9.06 12.61 0.42
C ASN A 172 9.58 13.43 1.61
N PHE A 173 10.59 12.93 2.30
CA PHE A 173 11.22 13.60 3.43
C PHE A 173 11.73 14.98 3.02
N ILE A 174 11.47 15.99 3.85
CA ILE A 174 12.03 17.32 3.63
C ILE A 174 13.39 17.41 4.30
N TYR A 175 14.39 17.65 3.47
CA TYR A 175 15.80 17.77 3.83
C TYR A 175 16.24 19.22 3.85
N LYS A 176 17.31 19.52 4.57
CA LYS A 176 17.88 20.86 4.67
C LYS A 176 18.65 21.21 3.39
N ALA A 177 18.30 22.32 2.75
CA ALA A 177 18.89 22.78 1.49
C ALA A 177 20.39 22.96 1.58
N ASP A 178 20.90 23.58 2.66
CA ASP A 178 22.31 23.85 2.85
C ASP A 178 23.16 22.57 3.01
N ILE A 179 22.55 21.48 3.52
CA ILE A 179 23.21 20.16 3.57
C ILE A 179 23.24 19.54 2.19
N LEU A 180 22.09 19.51 1.48
CA LEU A 180 22.02 18.94 0.13
C LEU A 180 22.95 19.66 -0.86
N ALA A 181 23.13 20.98 -0.72
CA ALA A 181 24.03 21.77 -1.54
C ALA A 181 25.52 21.43 -1.31
N LYS A 182 25.87 21.00 -0.11
CA LYS A 182 27.24 20.58 0.25
C LYS A 182 27.52 19.13 -0.12
N ASP A 183 26.58 18.24 0.17
CA ASP A 183 26.67 16.81 -0.09
C ASP A 183 25.27 16.22 -0.33
N PRO A 184 24.89 15.91 -1.58
CA PRO A 184 23.59 15.32 -1.89
C PRO A 184 23.43 13.88 -1.38
N HIS A 185 24.51 13.21 -0.94
CA HIS A 185 24.51 11.87 -0.36
C HIS A 185 24.51 11.86 1.17
N TRP A 186 24.59 13.02 1.82
CA TRP A 186 24.72 13.14 3.28
C TRP A 186 23.65 12.33 4.03
N TYR A 187 22.40 12.38 3.57
CA TYR A 187 21.25 11.69 4.17
C TYR A 187 21.27 10.16 3.99
N GLU A 188 22.16 9.62 3.19
CA GLU A 188 22.36 8.16 3.12
C GLU A 188 22.92 7.59 4.45
N LYS A 189 23.65 8.41 5.20
CA LYS A 189 24.38 8.01 6.43
C LYS A 189 23.99 8.82 7.66
N ASN A 190 23.22 9.89 7.52
CA ASN A 190 22.90 10.81 8.60
C ASN A 190 21.39 11.07 8.66
N ILE A 191 20.92 11.34 9.87
CA ILE A 191 19.49 11.63 10.15
C ILE A 191 19.39 13.03 10.74
N MET A 192 18.64 13.92 10.09
CA MET A 192 18.29 15.23 10.60
C MET A 192 17.08 15.75 9.82
N GLY A 193 15.97 15.95 10.48
CA GLY A 193 14.72 16.41 9.88
C GLY A 193 13.95 17.37 10.77
N THR A 194 12.66 17.49 10.50
CA THR A 194 11.71 18.33 11.24
C THR A 194 10.68 17.49 12.00
N GLY A 195 10.84 16.17 12.00
CA GLY A 195 9.88 15.21 12.55
C GLY A 195 9.70 15.30 14.07
N PRO A 196 8.70 14.59 14.60
CA PRO A 196 8.34 14.64 16.03
C PRO A 196 9.40 14.05 16.96
N PHE A 197 10.35 13.28 16.44
CA PHE A 197 11.42 12.68 17.24
C PHE A 197 12.79 13.05 16.70
N THR A 198 13.78 13.19 17.59
CA THR A 198 15.20 13.35 17.28
C THR A 198 15.91 12.00 17.37
N PHE A 199 16.87 11.78 16.48
CA PHE A 199 17.69 10.57 16.45
C PHE A 199 18.57 10.48 17.71
N VAL A 200 18.61 9.29 18.32
CA VAL A 200 19.47 8.98 19.46
C VAL A 200 20.59 8.04 19.04
N GLU A 201 20.22 6.84 18.53
CA GLU A 201 21.21 5.83 18.12
C GLU A 201 20.64 4.83 17.13
N HIS A 202 21.52 4.21 16.36
CA HIS A 202 21.27 3.00 15.61
C HIS A 202 22.36 1.98 15.93
N VAL A 203 21.98 0.93 16.64
CA VAL A 203 22.84 -0.22 16.92
C VAL A 203 22.53 -1.30 15.88
N LYS A 204 23.47 -1.52 14.95
CA LYS A 204 23.32 -2.49 13.84
C LYS A 204 22.93 -3.87 14.37
N GLY A 205 21.97 -4.51 13.70
CA GLY A 205 21.43 -5.80 14.06
C GLY A 205 20.51 -5.79 15.31
N SER A 206 20.34 -4.64 15.95
CA SER A 206 19.61 -4.52 17.22
C SER A 206 18.43 -3.54 17.12
N HIS A 207 18.68 -2.23 16.98
CA HIS A 207 17.58 -1.25 17.08
C HIS A 207 17.94 0.14 16.55
N VAL A 208 16.92 0.96 16.31
CA VAL A 208 16.95 2.41 16.17
C VAL A 208 16.13 3.04 17.29
N VAL A 209 16.65 4.12 17.89
CA VAL A 209 16.00 4.86 18.97
C VAL A 209 15.80 6.31 18.58
N GLY A 210 14.59 6.81 18.83
CA GLY A 210 14.24 8.23 18.75
C GLY A 210 13.65 8.72 20.06
N LYS A 211 13.93 9.98 20.39
CA LYS A 211 13.33 10.64 21.56
C LYS A 211 12.52 11.87 21.13
N LYS A 212 11.50 12.23 21.89
CA LYS A 212 10.63 13.39 21.68
C LYS A 212 11.41 14.64 21.34
N PHE A 213 11.03 15.32 20.25
CA PHE A 213 11.56 16.63 19.89
C PHE A 213 10.77 17.73 20.60
N ALA A 214 11.39 18.39 21.58
CA ALA A 214 10.71 19.39 22.41
C ALA A 214 10.19 20.61 21.61
N ASN A 215 10.87 20.94 20.50
CA ASN A 215 10.51 22.07 19.64
C ASN A 215 9.69 21.66 18.41
N TYR A 216 8.99 20.52 18.49
CA TYR A 216 8.14 20.07 17.39
C TYR A 216 7.04 21.10 17.11
N TRP A 217 6.77 21.35 15.83
CA TRP A 217 5.89 22.43 15.40
C TRP A 217 4.41 22.19 15.77
N ASP A 218 3.96 20.92 15.83
CA ASP A 218 2.59 20.56 16.22
C ASP A 218 2.51 20.47 17.76
N LYS A 219 2.09 21.57 18.36
CA LYS A 219 2.09 21.75 19.81
C LYS A 219 1.28 20.65 20.53
N GLY A 220 1.86 20.13 21.59
CA GLY A 220 1.29 19.02 22.36
C GLY A 220 1.68 17.64 21.85
N LYS A 221 2.29 17.55 20.67
CA LYS A 221 2.79 16.31 20.06
C LYS A 221 4.33 16.29 20.01
N PRO A 222 4.94 15.13 19.82
CA PRO A 222 4.33 13.81 19.97
C PRO A 222 3.89 13.55 21.41
N TYR A 223 2.97 12.62 21.61
CA TYR A 223 2.55 12.24 22.97
C TYR A 223 3.58 11.34 23.66
N LEU A 224 4.23 10.44 22.89
CA LEU A 224 5.29 9.54 23.38
C LEU A 224 6.56 10.31 23.78
N ASP A 225 7.29 9.83 24.78
CA ASP A 225 8.63 10.32 25.12
C ASP A 225 9.67 9.86 24.11
N GLY A 226 9.43 8.72 23.46
CA GLY A 226 10.33 8.15 22.47
C GLY A 226 9.77 6.90 21.82
N PHE A 227 10.57 6.32 20.95
CA PHE A 227 10.30 5.01 20.34
C PHE A 227 11.59 4.20 20.21
N ARG A 228 11.41 2.87 20.13
CA ARG A 228 12.47 1.89 19.84
C ARG A 228 12.00 0.92 18.77
N ALA A 229 12.60 0.99 17.60
CA ALA A 229 12.42 0.03 16.52
C ALA A 229 13.45 -1.09 16.68
N ILE A 230 13.01 -2.31 17.02
CA ILE A 230 13.89 -3.47 17.25
C ILE A 230 13.94 -4.37 16.02
N PHE A 231 15.14 -4.78 15.59
CA PHE A 231 15.28 -5.63 14.40
C PHE A 231 15.11 -7.10 14.72
N ILE A 232 13.97 -7.68 14.31
CA ILE A 232 13.64 -9.08 14.50
C ILE A 232 13.22 -9.68 13.16
N ARG A 233 14.08 -10.49 12.54
CA ARG A 233 13.82 -11.10 11.22
C ARG A 233 12.74 -12.18 11.24
N SER A 234 12.76 -13.03 12.26
CA SER A 234 11.83 -14.16 12.40
C SER A 234 10.42 -13.71 12.75
N SER A 235 9.41 -14.06 11.95
CA SER A 235 8.00 -13.79 12.23
C SER A 235 7.57 -14.41 13.58
N ALA A 236 7.97 -15.63 13.87
CA ALA A 236 7.68 -16.28 15.16
C ALA A 236 8.26 -15.49 16.36
N ALA A 237 9.48 -14.93 16.21
CA ALA A 237 10.08 -14.10 17.24
C ALA A 237 9.37 -12.74 17.39
N GLN A 238 8.84 -12.17 16.32
CA GLN A 238 8.00 -10.96 16.36
C GLN A 238 6.69 -11.24 17.12
N VAL A 239 6.02 -12.34 16.81
CA VAL A 239 4.82 -12.80 17.54
C VAL A 239 5.14 -12.99 19.03
N ALA A 240 6.25 -13.64 19.35
CA ALA A 240 6.69 -13.85 20.74
C ALA A 240 7.00 -12.52 21.46
N ALA A 241 7.54 -11.52 20.77
CA ALA A 241 7.78 -10.20 21.34
C ALA A 241 6.48 -9.48 21.70
N VAL A 242 5.46 -9.53 20.84
CA VAL A 242 4.13 -8.97 21.12
C VAL A 242 3.41 -9.75 22.22
N ARG A 243 3.44 -11.09 22.14
CA ARG A 243 2.82 -11.97 23.16
C ARG A 243 3.43 -11.78 24.56
N GLY A 244 4.73 -11.56 24.63
CA GLY A 244 5.46 -11.30 25.89
C GLY A 244 5.45 -9.84 26.32
N GLU A 245 4.63 -9.00 25.71
CA GLU A 245 4.49 -7.56 25.99
C GLU A 245 5.83 -6.77 25.90
N ARG A 246 6.83 -7.31 25.17
CA ARG A 246 8.12 -6.66 24.91
C ARG A 246 8.06 -5.71 23.69
N ALA A 247 7.04 -5.86 22.86
CA ALA A 247 6.73 -4.98 21.75
C ALA A 247 5.23 -4.67 21.76
N HIS A 248 4.88 -3.45 21.36
CA HIS A 248 3.50 -2.96 21.38
C HIS A 248 2.74 -3.24 20.09
N ILE A 249 3.39 -3.11 18.94
CA ILE A 249 2.77 -3.20 17.62
C ILE A 249 3.80 -3.61 16.58
N GLN A 250 3.37 -4.36 15.56
CA GLN A 250 4.15 -4.64 14.36
C GLN A 250 3.40 -4.06 13.15
N PHE A 251 3.96 -3.03 12.51
CA PHE A 251 3.24 -2.22 11.52
C PHE A 251 2.99 -2.91 10.17
N ARG A 252 3.65 -4.00 9.86
CA ARG A 252 3.46 -4.68 8.59
C ARG A 252 2.27 -5.63 8.59
N GLY A 253 2.23 -6.58 9.54
CA GLY A 253 1.11 -7.52 9.69
C GLY A 253 1.54 -8.92 10.12
N PHE A 254 0.57 -9.67 10.62
CA PHE A 254 0.69 -11.07 11.02
C PHE A 254 -0.25 -11.97 10.21
N THR A 255 -0.08 -13.29 10.33
CA THR A 255 -1.00 -14.25 9.72
C THR A 255 -2.30 -14.37 10.52
N PRO A 256 -3.39 -14.94 9.94
CA PRO A 256 -4.61 -15.25 10.69
C PRO A 256 -4.35 -16.13 11.91
N ALA A 257 -3.48 -17.12 11.78
CA ALA A 257 -3.11 -18.00 12.89
C ALA A 257 -2.39 -17.26 14.03
N ASP A 258 -1.48 -16.35 13.69
CA ASP A 258 -0.79 -15.51 14.68
C ASP A 258 -1.77 -14.59 15.41
N ARG A 259 -2.72 -13.98 14.68
CA ARG A 259 -3.81 -13.18 15.27
C ARG A 259 -4.60 -13.99 16.30
N ASP A 260 -5.04 -15.19 15.92
CA ASP A 260 -5.88 -16.03 16.77
C ASP A 260 -5.10 -16.51 18.01
N ASN A 261 -3.84 -16.88 17.85
CA ASN A 261 -2.94 -17.20 18.96
C ASN A 261 -2.74 -16.02 19.93
N LEU A 262 -2.53 -14.81 19.40
CA LEU A 262 -2.37 -13.61 20.23
C LEU A 262 -3.67 -13.24 20.97
N LYS A 263 -4.82 -13.34 20.30
CA LYS A 263 -6.14 -13.14 20.95
C LYS A 263 -6.39 -14.15 22.06
N GLN A 264 -6.10 -15.42 21.81
CA GLN A 264 -6.25 -16.46 22.82
C GLN A 264 -5.33 -16.23 24.04
N ALA A 265 -4.08 -15.81 23.79
CA ALA A 265 -3.09 -15.64 24.85
C ALA A 265 -3.27 -14.36 25.69
N LEU A 266 -3.73 -13.26 25.07
CA LEU A 266 -3.71 -11.94 25.67
C LEU A 266 -5.12 -11.37 25.98
N GLY A 267 -6.19 -11.94 25.41
CA GLY A 267 -7.56 -11.49 25.65
C GLY A 267 -7.73 -10.00 25.37
N ASP A 268 -8.19 -9.25 26.37
CA ASP A 268 -8.45 -7.82 26.27
C ASP A 268 -7.18 -6.94 26.17
N LYS A 269 -6.01 -7.51 26.42
CA LYS A 269 -4.73 -6.81 26.27
C LYS A 269 -4.28 -6.63 24.83
N ILE A 270 -4.96 -7.28 23.87
CA ILE A 270 -4.68 -7.19 22.45
C ILE A 270 -5.87 -6.63 21.68
N THR A 271 -5.64 -5.65 20.86
CA THR A 271 -6.58 -5.10 19.88
C THR A 271 -6.18 -5.58 18.50
N VAL A 272 -7.13 -5.90 17.65
CA VAL A 272 -6.88 -6.30 16.25
C VAL A 272 -7.51 -5.28 15.33
N GLN A 273 -6.70 -4.70 14.46
CA GLN A 273 -7.17 -3.91 13.33
C GLN A 273 -6.87 -4.64 12.03
N GLU A 274 -7.79 -4.60 11.09
CA GLU A 274 -7.63 -5.26 9.79
C GLU A 274 -8.04 -4.32 8.66
N SER A 275 -7.37 -4.42 7.51
CA SER A 275 -7.70 -3.69 6.28
C SER A 275 -7.35 -4.51 5.05
N ALA A 276 -7.88 -4.15 3.87
CA ALA A 276 -7.23 -4.52 2.62
C ALA A 276 -5.77 -4.07 2.67
N TRP A 277 -4.89 -4.78 1.97
CA TRP A 277 -3.50 -4.38 1.80
C TRP A 277 -3.30 -3.93 0.36
N ASP A 278 -2.66 -2.80 0.15
CA ASP A 278 -2.30 -2.33 -1.19
C ASP A 278 -1.18 -3.20 -1.80
N CYS A 279 -1.50 -4.47 -1.90
CA CYS A 279 -0.71 -5.53 -2.51
C CYS A 279 -1.65 -6.58 -3.09
N ILE A 280 -1.38 -7.00 -4.31
CA ILE A 280 -2.10 -8.11 -4.95
C ILE A 280 -1.11 -9.11 -5.53
N LEU A 281 -1.41 -10.39 -5.42
CA LEU A 281 -0.71 -11.41 -6.20
C LEU A 281 -1.31 -11.51 -7.60
N LEU A 282 -0.42 -11.60 -8.57
CA LEU A 282 -0.71 -11.64 -9.98
C LEU A 282 -0.15 -12.95 -10.58
N VAL A 283 -0.79 -13.43 -11.61
CA VAL A 283 -0.15 -14.38 -12.54
C VAL A 283 0.26 -13.60 -13.77
N ALA A 284 1.55 -13.50 -14.01
CA ALA A 284 2.10 -12.99 -15.24
C ALA A 284 2.23 -14.12 -16.26
N ILE A 285 1.92 -13.81 -17.51
CA ILE A 285 1.95 -14.73 -18.63
C ILE A 285 2.89 -14.16 -19.67
N ASN A 286 3.90 -14.91 -20.06
CA ASN A 286 4.86 -14.47 -21.07
C ASN A 286 4.28 -14.62 -22.48
N HIS A 287 3.95 -13.51 -23.12
CA HIS A 287 3.34 -13.46 -24.44
C HIS A 287 4.29 -13.89 -25.59
N GLU A 288 5.58 -13.99 -25.32
CA GLU A 288 6.55 -14.53 -26.28
C GLU A 288 6.58 -16.06 -26.30
N LYS A 289 5.85 -16.75 -25.40
CA LYS A 289 5.84 -18.21 -25.27
C LYS A 289 4.53 -18.81 -25.77
N LYS A 290 4.61 -19.75 -26.72
CA LYS A 290 3.43 -20.52 -27.17
C LYS A 290 2.99 -21.53 -26.12
N PRO A 291 1.68 -21.76 -25.98
CA PRO A 291 0.54 -21.13 -26.69
C PRO A 291 0.00 -19.86 -25.99
N PHE A 292 0.76 -19.25 -25.09
CA PHE A 292 0.33 -18.13 -24.26
C PHE A 292 0.33 -16.77 -25.00
N ASP A 293 0.86 -16.73 -26.22
CA ASP A 293 0.70 -15.62 -27.18
C ASP A 293 -0.76 -15.48 -27.66
N ASP A 294 -1.57 -16.54 -27.57
CA ASP A 294 -2.99 -16.52 -27.89
C ASP A 294 -3.83 -16.05 -26.70
N LYS A 295 -4.56 -14.94 -26.87
CA LYS A 295 -5.42 -14.40 -25.80
C LYS A 295 -6.54 -15.35 -25.36
N ARG A 296 -6.99 -16.29 -26.21
CA ARG A 296 -7.98 -17.30 -25.85
C ARG A 296 -7.43 -18.23 -24.76
N VAL A 297 -6.15 -18.58 -24.84
CA VAL A 297 -5.47 -19.39 -23.83
C VAL A 297 -5.35 -18.62 -22.51
N ARG A 298 -4.91 -17.36 -22.55
CA ARG A 298 -4.80 -16.52 -21.36
C ARG A 298 -6.17 -16.30 -20.69
N ARG A 299 -7.21 -16.06 -21.52
CA ARG A 299 -8.59 -15.94 -21.04
C ARG A 299 -9.11 -17.25 -20.42
N ALA A 300 -8.75 -18.40 -20.97
CA ALA A 300 -9.09 -19.69 -20.37
C ALA A 300 -8.45 -19.87 -18.98
N LEU A 301 -7.19 -19.45 -18.81
CA LEU A 301 -6.53 -19.52 -17.51
C LEU A 301 -7.22 -18.67 -16.44
N THR A 302 -7.71 -17.47 -16.75
CA THR A 302 -8.45 -16.64 -15.79
C THR A 302 -9.85 -17.18 -15.49
N LEU A 303 -10.54 -17.74 -16.50
CA LEU A 303 -11.87 -18.34 -16.35
C LEU A 303 -11.86 -19.63 -15.52
N ALA A 304 -10.73 -20.30 -15.39
CA ALA A 304 -10.59 -21.46 -14.51
C ALA A 304 -10.72 -21.12 -13.02
N LEU A 305 -10.39 -19.87 -12.65
CA LEU A 305 -10.19 -19.45 -11.25
C LEU A 305 -11.52 -19.14 -10.56
N ASP A 306 -11.85 -19.92 -9.54
CA ASP A 306 -12.88 -19.58 -8.55
C ASP A 306 -12.28 -18.69 -7.45
N ARG A 307 -12.25 -17.38 -7.72
CA ARG A 307 -11.71 -16.40 -6.78
C ARG A 307 -12.54 -16.29 -5.50
N HIS A 308 -13.85 -16.54 -5.59
CA HIS A 308 -14.76 -16.43 -4.46
C HIS A 308 -14.55 -17.57 -3.45
N GLU A 309 -14.41 -18.81 -3.94
CA GLU A 309 -14.11 -19.95 -3.06
C GLU A 309 -12.64 -19.92 -2.58
N ALA A 310 -11.72 -19.53 -3.44
CA ALA A 310 -10.32 -19.29 -3.06
C ALA A 310 -10.21 -18.25 -1.92
N SER A 311 -10.98 -17.16 -1.99
CA SER A 311 -11.04 -16.15 -0.93
C SER A 311 -11.46 -16.76 0.42
N LYS A 312 -12.54 -17.54 0.44
CA LYS A 312 -13.05 -18.17 1.67
C LYS A 312 -12.03 -19.13 2.31
N THR A 313 -11.31 -19.87 1.48
CA THR A 313 -10.33 -20.87 1.94
C THR A 313 -9.02 -20.22 2.34
N LEU A 314 -8.44 -19.42 1.44
CA LEU A 314 -7.09 -18.85 1.62
C LEU A 314 -7.08 -17.76 2.71
N SER A 315 -8.17 -17.01 2.90
CA SER A 315 -8.22 -16.00 3.97
C SER A 315 -8.10 -16.56 5.39
N ARG A 316 -8.24 -17.88 5.55
CA ARG A 316 -8.07 -18.56 6.85
C ARG A 316 -6.63 -18.97 7.13
N ILE A 317 -5.82 -19.13 6.08
CA ILE A 317 -4.45 -19.69 6.19
C ILE A 317 -3.39 -18.76 5.64
N ALA A 318 -3.78 -17.75 4.85
CA ALA A 318 -2.86 -16.83 4.17
C ALA A 318 -3.27 -15.37 4.40
N ILE A 319 -2.37 -14.46 4.07
CA ILE A 319 -2.60 -13.00 4.15
C ILE A 319 -3.25 -12.44 2.88
N VAL A 320 -4.20 -13.19 2.29
CA VAL A 320 -5.00 -12.79 1.13
C VAL A 320 -6.47 -12.98 1.46
N LYS A 321 -7.34 -12.12 0.95
CA LYS A 321 -8.76 -12.21 1.31
C LYS A 321 -9.67 -11.77 0.17
N GLU A 322 -9.55 -10.57 -0.33
CA GLU A 322 -10.61 -9.97 -1.12
C GLU A 322 -10.44 -10.22 -2.61
N VAL A 323 -11.56 -10.47 -3.30
CA VAL A 323 -11.62 -10.48 -4.75
C VAL A 323 -11.60 -9.03 -5.22
N ALA A 324 -10.59 -8.69 -6.01
CA ALA A 324 -10.35 -7.31 -6.44
C ALA A 324 -10.00 -7.23 -7.92
N GLY A 325 -10.23 -6.06 -8.49
CA GLY A 325 -9.65 -5.64 -9.76
C GLY A 325 -8.26 -5.03 -9.56
N VAL A 326 -7.90 -4.10 -10.46
CA VAL A 326 -6.59 -3.43 -10.43
C VAL A 326 -6.46 -2.53 -9.21
N GLN A 327 -7.56 -1.92 -8.75
CA GLN A 327 -7.56 -0.98 -7.64
C GLN A 327 -7.90 -1.66 -6.32
N VAL A 328 -7.34 -1.14 -5.22
CA VAL A 328 -7.52 -1.65 -3.86
C VAL A 328 -9.00 -1.57 -3.46
N PRO A 329 -9.63 -2.66 -2.99
CA PRO A 329 -11.03 -2.66 -2.57
C PRO A 329 -11.33 -1.61 -1.49
N GLY A 330 -12.51 -0.99 -1.61
CA GLY A 330 -12.95 0.05 -0.66
C GLY A 330 -12.36 1.44 -0.91
N THR A 331 -11.51 1.60 -1.93
CA THR A 331 -10.97 2.92 -2.32
C THR A 331 -11.86 3.60 -3.36
N PRO A 332 -11.74 4.92 -3.57
CA PRO A 332 -12.64 5.67 -4.46
C PRO A 332 -12.65 5.22 -5.92
N PHE A 333 -11.56 4.62 -6.40
CA PHE A 333 -11.41 4.18 -7.78
C PHE A 333 -11.63 2.69 -8.00
N ALA A 334 -11.81 1.91 -6.93
CA ALA A 334 -12.05 0.48 -7.02
C ALA A 334 -13.34 0.16 -7.80
N THR A 335 -13.29 -0.87 -8.64
CA THR A 335 -14.46 -1.37 -9.34
C THR A 335 -15.37 -2.10 -8.35
N PRO A 336 -16.66 -1.74 -8.26
CA PRO A 336 -17.58 -2.40 -7.36
C PRO A 336 -17.72 -3.90 -7.70
N PRO A 337 -17.94 -4.78 -6.69
CA PRO A 337 -18.06 -6.22 -6.91
C PRO A 337 -19.11 -6.60 -7.97
N ALA A 338 -20.24 -5.88 -8.02
CA ALA A 338 -21.29 -6.14 -9.00
C ALA A 338 -20.87 -5.87 -10.46
N GLU A 339 -19.95 -4.93 -10.68
CA GLU A 339 -19.35 -4.65 -11.99
C GLU A 339 -18.22 -5.64 -12.29
N LEU A 340 -17.37 -5.90 -11.31
CA LEU A 340 -16.25 -6.81 -11.42
C LEU A 340 -16.70 -8.24 -11.79
N ASN A 341 -17.80 -8.71 -11.19
CA ASN A 341 -18.39 -10.02 -11.46
C ASN A 341 -18.93 -10.20 -12.90
N LYS A 342 -18.96 -9.14 -13.71
CA LYS A 342 -19.30 -9.24 -15.14
C LYS A 342 -18.08 -9.59 -16.00
N LEU A 343 -16.87 -9.34 -15.50
CA LEU A 343 -15.64 -9.62 -16.24
C LEU A 343 -15.30 -11.11 -16.26
N ALA A 344 -14.66 -11.56 -17.34
CA ALA A 344 -14.18 -12.93 -17.46
C ALA A 344 -13.23 -13.29 -16.30
N GLY A 345 -13.47 -14.45 -15.69
CA GLY A 345 -12.72 -14.93 -14.53
C GLY A 345 -13.24 -14.44 -13.17
N TYR A 346 -14.25 -13.54 -13.17
CA TYR A 346 -14.88 -13.06 -11.93
C TYR A 346 -16.35 -13.52 -11.81
N TRP A 347 -16.82 -14.31 -12.76
CA TRP A 347 -18.21 -14.82 -12.73
C TRP A 347 -18.46 -15.66 -11.48
N THR A 348 -19.64 -15.50 -10.90
CA THR A 348 -20.06 -16.27 -9.71
C THR A 348 -20.43 -17.72 -10.03
N ASP A 349 -20.79 -18.02 -11.29
CA ASP A 349 -21.04 -19.39 -11.77
C ASP A 349 -19.73 -19.98 -12.31
N ILE A 350 -19.01 -20.68 -11.46
CA ILE A 350 -17.72 -21.30 -11.82
C ILE A 350 -17.89 -22.43 -12.85
N ASN A 351 -19.02 -23.15 -12.86
CA ASN A 351 -19.23 -24.21 -13.84
C ASN A 351 -19.35 -23.64 -15.25
N LYS A 352 -20.13 -22.56 -15.41
CA LYS A 352 -20.21 -21.81 -16.67
C LYS A 352 -18.83 -21.27 -17.08
N SER A 353 -18.09 -20.70 -16.13
CA SER A 353 -16.77 -20.13 -16.36
C SER A 353 -15.78 -21.19 -16.87
N ARG A 354 -15.70 -22.36 -16.21
CA ARG A 354 -14.84 -23.47 -16.62
C ARG A 354 -15.27 -24.15 -17.93
N ALA A 355 -16.56 -24.18 -18.21
CA ALA A 355 -17.06 -24.67 -19.51
C ALA A 355 -16.56 -23.78 -20.66
N GLU A 356 -16.63 -22.47 -20.49
CA GLU A 356 -16.10 -21.50 -21.45
C GLU A 356 -14.57 -21.60 -21.57
N ALA A 357 -13.84 -21.77 -20.45
CA ALA A 357 -12.40 -21.99 -20.49
C ALA A 357 -12.01 -23.19 -21.37
N ARG A 358 -12.67 -24.35 -21.18
CA ARG A 358 -12.42 -25.53 -22.00
C ARG A 358 -12.76 -25.30 -23.48
N ARG A 359 -13.84 -24.57 -23.76
CA ARG A 359 -14.20 -24.20 -25.14
C ARG A 359 -13.08 -23.37 -25.79
N LEU A 360 -12.57 -22.36 -25.12
CA LEU A 360 -11.50 -21.48 -25.61
C LEU A 360 -10.19 -22.24 -25.84
N LEU A 361 -9.80 -23.15 -24.94
CA LEU A 361 -8.61 -24.01 -25.11
C LEU A 361 -8.74 -24.89 -26.37
N LYS A 362 -9.89 -25.50 -26.55
CA LYS A 362 -10.16 -26.32 -27.74
C LYS A 362 -10.08 -25.48 -29.03
N GLU A 363 -10.67 -24.29 -29.05
CA GLU A 363 -10.62 -23.37 -30.20
C GLU A 363 -9.21 -22.84 -30.49
N ALA A 364 -8.38 -22.71 -29.46
CA ALA A 364 -6.97 -22.35 -29.58
C ALA A 364 -6.07 -23.52 -29.96
N GLY A 365 -6.63 -24.73 -30.13
CA GLY A 365 -5.87 -25.94 -30.48
C GLY A 365 -5.01 -26.51 -29.35
N VAL A 366 -5.31 -26.13 -28.08
CA VAL A 366 -4.60 -26.66 -26.92
C VAL A 366 -5.20 -28.03 -26.55
N PRO A 367 -4.43 -29.13 -26.58
CA PRO A 367 -4.95 -30.45 -26.28
C PRO A 367 -5.28 -30.62 -24.80
N GLU A 368 -6.19 -31.55 -24.51
CA GLU A 368 -6.43 -31.99 -23.14
C GLU A 368 -5.15 -32.60 -22.55
N GLY A 369 -4.85 -32.32 -21.29
CA GLY A 369 -3.61 -32.71 -20.63
C GLY A 369 -2.38 -31.90 -21.03
N PHE A 370 -2.55 -30.78 -21.75
CA PHE A 370 -1.43 -29.89 -22.08
C PHE A 370 -0.60 -29.56 -20.86
N GLN A 371 0.71 -29.73 -20.98
CA GLN A 371 1.64 -29.54 -19.86
C GLN A 371 2.37 -28.20 -19.93
N PHE A 372 2.45 -27.48 -18.83
CA PHE A 372 3.31 -26.32 -18.66
C PHE A 372 3.81 -26.16 -17.22
N THR A 373 4.87 -25.38 -17.06
CA THR A 373 5.44 -25.08 -15.76
C THR A 373 4.91 -23.74 -15.23
N PHE A 374 4.34 -23.76 -14.03
CA PHE A 374 4.06 -22.55 -13.25
C PHE A 374 5.23 -22.25 -12.33
N THR A 375 5.94 -21.14 -12.61
CA THR A 375 7.11 -20.72 -11.83
C THR A 375 6.64 -19.87 -10.65
N ASN A 376 6.93 -20.32 -9.42
CA ASN A 376 6.53 -19.64 -8.19
C ASN A 376 7.76 -19.21 -7.38
N ARG A 377 7.56 -18.16 -6.57
CA ARG A 377 8.58 -17.68 -5.63
C ARG A 377 8.57 -18.54 -4.38
N GLY A 378 9.73 -18.90 -3.86
CA GLY A 378 9.90 -19.59 -2.57
C GLY A 378 9.63 -18.65 -1.40
N ILE A 379 8.40 -18.17 -1.29
CA ILE A 379 7.90 -17.33 -0.19
C ILE A 379 6.70 -18.05 0.42
N PRO A 380 6.85 -18.54 1.68
CA PRO A 380 5.82 -19.35 2.34
C PRO A 380 4.44 -18.69 2.38
N MET A 381 4.40 -17.32 2.46
CA MET A 381 3.16 -16.59 2.61
C MET A 381 3.22 -15.25 1.84
N PRO A 382 2.30 -14.98 0.91
CA PRO A 382 1.16 -15.81 0.48
C PRO A 382 1.43 -16.65 -0.80
N SER A 383 2.65 -16.65 -1.38
CA SER A 383 2.91 -17.17 -2.72
C SER A 383 2.72 -18.70 -2.84
N GLU A 384 3.20 -19.47 -1.88
CA GLU A 384 3.12 -20.94 -1.96
C GLU A 384 1.69 -21.46 -1.87
N PRO A 385 0.85 -21.07 -0.88
CA PRO A 385 -0.54 -21.51 -0.81
C PRO A 385 -1.37 -21.12 -2.04
N LEU A 386 -1.16 -19.91 -2.57
CA LEU A 386 -1.86 -19.49 -3.77
C LEU A 386 -1.42 -20.28 -5.01
N GLY A 387 -0.13 -20.60 -5.13
CA GLY A 387 0.37 -21.45 -6.24
C GLY A 387 -0.29 -22.81 -6.26
N VAL A 388 -0.44 -23.46 -5.12
CA VAL A 388 -1.15 -24.74 -5.00
C VAL A 388 -2.61 -24.61 -5.44
N CYS A 389 -3.29 -23.55 -4.97
CA CYS A 389 -4.68 -23.27 -5.35
C CYS A 389 -4.84 -23.06 -6.86
N LEU A 390 -3.96 -22.27 -7.50
CA LEU A 390 -4.01 -22.00 -8.94
C LEU A 390 -3.85 -23.29 -9.77
N ILE A 391 -2.89 -24.13 -9.42
CA ILE A 391 -2.62 -25.40 -10.12
C ILE A 391 -3.82 -26.33 -10.05
N ASP A 392 -4.43 -26.46 -8.87
CA ASP A 392 -5.63 -27.28 -8.70
C ASP A 392 -6.77 -26.78 -9.60
N GLN A 393 -6.99 -25.47 -9.68
CA GLN A 393 -8.05 -24.89 -10.51
C GLN A 393 -7.80 -25.03 -12.00
N TRP A 394 -6.55 -24.93 -12.47
CA TRP A 394 -6.21 -25.20 -13.88
C TRP A 394 -6.37 -26.66 -14.28
N ARG A 395 -6.17 -27.60 -13.33
CA ARG A 395 -6.49 -29.03 -13.56
C ARG A 395 -7.98 -29.25 -13.85
N GLN A 396 -8.86 -28.44 -13.24
CA GLN A 396 -10.31 -28.52 -13.44
C GLN A 396 -10.74 -28.20 -14.90
N ILE A 397 -9.88 -27.58 -15.68
CA ILE A 397 -10.11 -27.30 -17.11
C ILE A 397 -9.28 -28.17 -18.05
N GLY A 398 -8.67 -29.25 -17.53
CA GLY A 398 -7.94 -30.26 -18.34
C GLY A 398 -6.46 -29.91 -18.56
N LEU A 399 -5.86 -28.98 -17.83
CA LEU A 399 -4.44 -28.65 -17.93
C LEU A 399 -3.60 -29.45 -16.93
N ASN A 400 -2.40 -29.86 -17.32
CA ASN A 400 -1.44 -30.54 -16.46
C ASN A 400 -0.31 -29.56 -16.06
N VAL A 401 -0.42 -28.94 -14.89
CA VAL A 401 0.48 -27.87 -14.45
C VAL A 401 1.43 -28.39 -13.38
N GLN A 402 2.72 -28.18 -13.57
CA GLN A 402 3.78 -28.48 -12.61
C GLN A 402 4.27 -27.18 -11.97
N GLN A 403 4.39 -27.17 -10.63
CA GLN A 403 4.95 -26.03 -9.94
C GLN A 403 6.47 -26.13 -9.84
N GLN A 404 7.17 -25.08 -10.24
CA GLN A 404 8.58 -24.89 -9.97
C GLN A 404 8.74 -23.76 -8.95
N VAL A 405 9.17 -24.08 -7.74
CA VAL A 405 9.45 -23.08 -6.69
C VAL A 405 10.92 -22.68 -6.76
N ILE A 406 11.18 -21.38 -6.91
CA ILE A 406 12.53 -20.81 -7.03
C ILE A 406 12.80 -19.87 -5.85
N GLU A 407 14.02 -19.92 -5.32
CA GLU A 407 14.48 -19.00 -4.29
C GLU A 407 14.33 -17.53 -4.77
N PRO A 408 13.88 -16.58 -3.89
CA PRO A 408 13.50 -15.23 -4.32
C PRO A 408 14.56 -14.45 -5.09
N ALA A 409 15.84 -14.57 -4.75
CA ALA A 409 16.90 -13.84 -5.46
C ALA A 409 17.12 -14.37 -6.88
N ALA A 410 17.13 -15.70 -7.05
CA ALA A 410 17.26 -16.36 -8.35
C ALA A 410 16.01 -16.17 -9.22
N TYR A 411 14.83 -16.11 -8.62
CA TYR A 411 13.54 -15.93 -9.27
C TYR A 411 13.52 -14.72 -10.22
N TYR A 412 13.99 -13.56 -9.76
CA TYR A 412 14.02 -12.36 -10.59
C TYR A 412 14.97 -12.46 -11.79
N GLY A 413 16.02 -13.26 -11.67
CA GLY A 413 16.90 -13.59 -12.81
C GLY A 413 16.15 -14.32 -13.92
N VAL A 414 15.29 -15.28 -13.56
CA VAL A 414 14.48 -16.09 -14.49
C VAL A 414 13.43 -15.24 -15.20
N ILE A 415 12.61 -14.48 -14.46
CA ILE A 415 11.52 -13.72 -15.06
C ILE A 415 12.01 -12.54 -15.92
N ARG A 416 13.08 -11.87 -15.53
CA ARG A 416 13.68 -10.78 -16.31
C ARG A 416 14.26 -11.24 -17.63
N LYS A 417 14.82 -12.45 -17.68
CA LYS A 417 15.30 -13.07 -18.93
C LYS A 417 14.17 -13.54 -19.85
N GLY A 418 12.94 -13.68 -19.33
CA GLY A 418 11.80 -14.22 -20.07
C GLY A 418 11.84 -15.76 -20.20
N ASP A 419 12.53 -16.46 -19.29
CA ASP A 419 12.64 -17.91 -19.32
C ASP A 419 11.37 -18.62 -18.81
N ALA A 420 10.58 -17.96 -17.93
CA ALA A 420 9.31 -18.47 -17.43
C ALA A 420 8.16 -18.27 -18.44
N GLN A 421 7.20 -19.22 -18.46
CA GLN A 421 6.01 -19.19 -19.30
C GLN A 421 4.84 -18.52 -18.57
N VAL A 422 4.43 -19.07 -17.43
CA VAL A 422 3.38 -18.59 -16.54
C VAL A 422 3.98 -18.58 -15.13
N PHE A 423 3.86 -17.47 -14.42
CA PHE A 423 4.57 -17.34 -13.16
C PHE A 423 3.89 -16.39 -12.19
N MET A 424 4.18 -16.56 -10.89
CA MET A 424 3.69 -15.69 -9.83
C MET A 424 4.36 -14.32 -9.92
N ASP A 425 3.59 -13.26 -9.89
CA ASP A 425 4.08 -11.89 -9.78
C ASP A 425 3.28 -11.15 -8.68
N PHE A 426 3.57 -9.91 -8.44
CA PHE A 426 2.85 -9.10 -7.47
C PHE A 426 2.92 -7.62 -7.81
N GLN A 427 1.97 -6.87 -7.30
CA GLN A 427 1.95 -5.41 -7.28
C GLN A 427 1.73 -4.96 -5.84
N CYS A 428 2.51 -3.98 -5.37
CA CYS A 428 2.32 -3.34 -4.07
C CYS A 428 2.52 -1.83 -4.20
N GLY A 429 1.57 -1.05 -3.69
CA GLY A 429 1.65 0.40 -3.60
C GLY A 429 2.14 0.87 -2.23
N TYR A 430 2.85 1.99 -2.18
CA TYR A 430 3.20 2.67 -0.92
C TYR A 430 2.23 3.82 -0.62
N ILE A 431 1.49 4.29 -1.60
CA ILE A 431 0.27 5.10 -1.48
C ILE A 431 -0.80 4.48 -2.38
N VAL A 432 -2.06 4.68 -2.03
CA VAL A 432 -3.19 4.20 -2.83
C VAL A 432 -3.46 5.22 -3.93
N GLU A 433 -2.94 4.97 -5.13
CA GLU A 433 -3.06 5.86 -6.29
C GLU A 433 -3.11 5.05 -7.60
N PRO A 434 -4.15 5.24 -8.44
CA PRO A 434 -4.31 4.49 -9.68
C PRO A 434 -3.12 4.52 -10.63
N ASP A 435 -2.41 5.64 -10.75
CA ASP A 435 -1.21 5.72 -11.60
C ASP A 435 -0.16 4.69 -11.21
N LEU A 436 0.04 4.49 -9.90
CA LEU A 436 1.03 3.53 -9.40
C LEU A 436 0.57 2.10 -9.62
N ASP A 437 -0.70 1.81 -9.36
CA ASP A 437 -1.26 0.48 -9.50
C ASP A 437 -1.31 0.03 -10.97
N MET A 438 -1.64 0.96 -11.87
CA MET A 438 -1.78 0.70 -13.30
C MET A 438 -0.45 0.71 -14.06
N TYR A 439 0.58 1.40 -13.55
CA TYR A 439 1.89 1.51 -14.21
C TYR A 439 2.54 0.15 -14.48
N LYS A 440 2.31 -0.82 -13.58
CA LYS A 440 2.79 -2.22 -13.72
C LYS A 440 2.43 -2.84 -15.06
N PHE A 441 1.28 -2.49 -15.61
CA PHE A 441 0.67 -3.14 -16.76
C PHE A 441 0.95 -2.44 -18.11
N LEU A 442 1.75 -1.38 -18.13
CA LEU A 442 2.12 -0.70 -19.37
C LEU A 442 3.00 -1.58 -20.25
N SER A 443 3.01 -1.28 -21.55
CA SER A 443 3.87 -1.95 -22.53
C SER A 443 5.31 -2.09 -22.05
N VAL A 444 5.97 -3.18 -22.38
CA VAL A 444 7.33 -3.54 -21.87
C VAL A 444 8.38 -2.48 -22.20
N ASP A 445 8.23 -1.74 -23.28
CA ASP A 445 9.11 -0.62 -23.65
C ASP A 445 8.84 0.65 -22.84
N ARG A 446 7.69 0.75 -22.16
CA ARG A 446 7.36 1.81 -21.19
C ARG A 446 7.66 1.41 -19.75
N ASN A 447 7.45 0.15 -19.42
CA ASN A 447 7.74 -0.39 -18.09
C ASN A 447 8.49 -1.73 -18.17
N PRO A 448 9.81 -1.76 -17.91
CA PRO A 448 10.60 -2.99 -17.90
C PRO A 448 10.15 -4.05 -16.88
N ALA A 449 9.32 -3.66 -15.89
CA ALA A 449 8.72 -4.58 -14.93
C ALA A 449 7.42 -5.22 -15.45
N ASN A 450 7.01 -4.96 -16.70
CA ASN A 450 6.04 -5.78 -17.41
C ASN A 450 6.71 -7.08 -17.84
N TYR A 451 6.73 -8.06 -16.94
CA TYR A 451 7.31 -9.38 -17.21
C TYR A 451 6.45 -10.24 -18.16
N GLY A 452 5.21 -9.84 -18.44
CA GLY A 452 4.37 -10.41 -19.49
C GLY A 452 4.90 -10.15 -20.91
N ARG A 453 5.78 -9.13 -21.07
CA ARG A 453 6.54 -8.82 -22.29
C ARG A 453 5.68 -8.47 -23.51
N TYR A 454 4.47 -7.95 -23.27
CA TYR A 454 3.59 -7.48 -24.35
C TYR A 454 3.79 -5.98 -24.64
N ILE A 455 3.32 -5.58 -25.82
CA ILE A 455 3.13 -4.20 -26.23
C ILE A 455 1.66 -4.00 -26.55
N ASP A 456 0.99 -3.08 -25.82
CA ASP A 456 -0.42 -2.75 -25.99
C ASP A 456 -0.61 -1.23 -25.92
N ARG A 457 -0.79 -0.61 -27.09
CA ARG A 457 -0.88 0.85 -27.20
C ARG A 457 -2.26 1.39 -26.80
N GLU A 458 -3.31 0.57 -26.84
CA GLU A 458 -4.61 0.95 -26.34
C GLU A 458 -4.59 1.06 -24.81
N LEU A 459 -3.98 0.08 -24.15
CA LEU A 459 -3.77 0.09 -22.71
C LEU A 459 -2.90 1.29 -22.28
N ASP A 460 -1.81 1.55 -22.99
CA ASP A 460 -0.94 2.71 -22.76
C ASP A 460 -1.72 4.03 -22.89
N ALA A 461 -2.57 4.15 -23.92
CA ALA A 461 -3.38 5.36 -24.14
C ALA A 461 -4.44 5.58 -23.07
N LEU A 462 -5.07 4.49 -22.59
CA LEU A 462 -6.02 4.55 -21.45
C LEU A 462 -5.32 5.00 -20.16
N TYR A 463 -4.11 4.50 -19.90
CA TYR A 463 -3.29 4.97 -18.78
C TYR A 463 -3.00 6.47 -18.88
N ASP A 464 -2.50 6.93 -20.02
CA ASP A 464 -2.16 8.34 -20.22
C ASP A 464 -3.39 9.26 -20.10
N LYS A 465 -4.56 8.78 -20.56
CA LYS A 465 -5.82 9.50 -20.47
C LYS A 465 -6.28 9.64 -19.00
N GLN A 466 -6.28 8.55 -18.21
CA GLN A 466 -6.70 8.62 -16.82
C GLN A 466 -5.73 9.45 -15.97
N SER A 467 -4.42 9.39 -16.24
CA SER A 467 -3.40 10.15 -15.52
C SER A 467 -3.59 11.67 -15.67
N ARG A 468 -4.14 12.12 -16.81
CA ARG A 468 -4.45 13.52 -17.09
C ARG A 468 -5.85 13.95 -16.63
N ALA A 469 -6.73 13.01 -16.34
CA ALA A 469 -8.10 13.32 -15.93
C ALA A 469 -8.12 13.89 -14.51
N THR A 470 -8.62 15.11 -14.37
CA THR A 470 -8.76 15.81 -13.09
C THR A 470 -10.16 15.63 -12.47
N ASP A 471 -11.16 15.33 -13.30
CA ASP A 471 -12.50 14.96 -12.82
C ASP A 471 -12.51 13.52 -12.32
N PRO A 472 -12.87 13.25 -11.05
CA PRO A 472 -12.83 11.90 -10.48
C PRO A 472 -13.77 10.91 -11.17
N GLU A 473 -14.93 11.34 -11.63
CA GLU A 473 -15.90 10.44 -12.25
C GLU A 473 -15.49 10.06 -13.68
N GLU A 474 -14.93 11.00 -14.43
CA GLU A 474 -14.31 10.69 -15.71
C GLU A 474 -13.12 9.76 -15.54
N ARG A 475 -12.27 10.02 -14.55
CA ARG A 475 -11.12 9.18 -14.23
C ARG A 475 -11.52 7.75 -13.91
N LYS A 476 -12.56 7.55 -13.09
CA LYS A 476 -13.13 6.22 -12.78
C LYS A 476 -13.57 5.47 -14.04
N LYS A 477 -14.25 6.16 -14.96
CA LYS A 477 -14.70 5.53 -16.22
C LYS A 477 -13.51 5.02 -17.05
N ILE A 478 -12.45 5.83 -17.15
CA ILE A 478 -11.26 5.44 -17.90
C ILE A 478 -10.54 4.27 -17.22
N ILE A 479 -10.40 4.30 -15.90
CA ILE A 479 -9.80 3.20 -15.12
C ILE A 479 -10.57 1.90 -15.33
N ARG A 480 -11.91 1.92 -15.37
CA ARG A 480 -12.72 0.73 -15.69
C ARG A 480 -12.53 0.22 -17.11
N GLN A 481 -12.35 1.12 -18.08
CA GLN A 481 -12.00 0.74 -19.45
C GLN A 481 -10.63 0.05 -19.49
N PHE A 482 -9.64 0.61 -18.82
CA PHE A 482 -8.31 0.01 -18.68
C PHE A 482 -8.39 -1.38 -18.05
N GLU A 483 -9.09 -1.49 -16.93
CA GLU A 483 -9.25 -2.77 -16.20
C GLU A 483 -9.94 -3.83 -17.07
N LYS A 484 -11.02 -3.47 -17.76
CA LYS A 484 -11.71 -4.38 -18.69
C LYS A 484 -10.78 -4.83 -19.82
N HIS A 485 -10.06 -3.90 -20.45
CA HIS A 485 -9.14 -4.22 -21.52
C HIS A 485 -8.02 -5.15 -21.04
N LEU A 486 -7.41 -4.84 -19.90
CA LEU A 486 -6.35 -5.65 -19.29
C LEU A 486 -6.79 -7.08 -18.94
N LEU A 487 -7.96 -7.21 -18.30
CA LEU A 487 -8.39 -8.45 -17.64
C LEU A 487 -9.29 -9.32 -18.52
N GLU A 488 -10.14 -8.70 -19.36
CA GLU A 488 -11.13 -9.42 -20.16
C GLU A 488 -10.77 -9.46 -21.62
N ASP A 489 -10.50 -8.31 -22.26
CA ASP A 489 -10.36 -8.24 -23.71
C ASP A 489 -9.03 -8.88 -24.16
N GLU A 490 -7.96 -8.67 -23.41
CA GLU A 490 -6.62 -9.20 -23.72
C GLU A 490 -6.12 -10.24 -22.71
N ALA A 491 -6.62 -10.23 -21.47
CA ALA A 491 -6.18 -11.13 -20.40
C ALA A 491 -4.65 -11.17 -20.24
N HIS A 492 -4.03 -9.97 -20.17
CA HIS A 492 -2.58 -9.83 -20.08
C HIS A 492 -2.01 -10.38 -18.78
N TYR A 493 -2.74 -10.17 -17.69
CA TYR A 493 -2.45 -10.65 -16.34
C TYR A 493 -3.69 -11.28 -15.72
N LEU A 494 -3.49 -12.26 -14.86
CA LEU A 494 -4.56 -12.77 -14.00
C LEU A 494 -4.35 -12.18 -12.60
N LEU A 495 -5.24 -11.30 -12.19
CA LEU A 495 -5.29 -10.86 -10.80
C LEU A 495 -5.91 -11.98 -9.96
N THR A 496 -5.35 -12.21 -8.79
CA THR A 496 -5.83 -13.28 -7.91
C THR A 496 -6.61 -12.70 -6.73
N LEU A 497 -6.01 -12.63 -5.55
CA LEU A 497 -6.64 -12.08 -4.35
C LEU A 497 -5.80 -10.92 -3.81
N GLN A 498 -6.48 -9.89 -3.35
CA GLN A 498 -5.87 -8.78 -2.64
C GLN A 498 -5.31 -9.28 -1.30
N TRP A 499 -4.13 -8.77 -0.94
CA TRP A 499 -3.58 -9.06 0.36
C TRP A 499 -4.43 -8.42 1.46
N HIS A 500 -4.32 -8.97 2.66
CA HIS A 500 -5.07 -8.53 3.82
C HIS A 500 -4.12 -8.26 4.98
N ARG A 501 -4.19 -7.05 5.52
CA ARG A 501 -3.41 -6.66 6.68
C ARG A 501 -4.15 -7.04 7.95
N ILE A 502 -3.43 -7.70 8.84
CA ILE A 502 -3.92 -8.13 10.14
C ILE A 502 -2.91 -7.61 11.17
N ILE A 503 -3.30 -6.64 11.97
CA ILE A 503 -2.44 -5.96 12.93
C ILE A 503 -2.96 -6.18 14.35
N PRO A 504 -2.62 -7.31 14.99
CA PRO A 504 -2.73 -7.45 16.42
C PRO A 504 -1.70 -6.56 17.11
N HIS A 505 -2.15 -5.69 18.01
CA HIS A 505 -1.29 -4.79 18.77
C HIS A 505 -1.77 -4.66 20.21
N SER A 506 -0.87 -4.27 21.10
CA SER A 506 -1.23 -4.00 22.50
C SER A 506 -2.42 -3.03 22.56
N SER A 507 -3.42 -3.34 23.38
CA SER A 507 -4.57 -2.48 23.63
C SER A 507 -4.18 -1.14 24.26
N LYS A 508 -2.95 -1.01 24.76
CA LYS A 508 -2.37 0.25 25.23
C LYS A 508 -2.08 1.23 24.10
N VAL A 509 -1.86 0.76 22.86
CA VAL A 509 -1.59 1.64 21.71
C VAL A 509 -2.89 2.31 21.26
N LYS A 510 -2.87 3.62 21.24
CA LYS A 510 -3.98 4.48 20.79
C LYS A 510 -3.47 5.51 19.78
N GLY A 511 -4.41 6.14 19.05
CA GLY A 511 -4.09 7.18 18.07
C GLY A 511 -3.37 6.69 16.82
N TRP A 512 -3.40 5.36 16.57
CA TRP A 512 -2.94 4.73 15.34
C TRP A 512 -4.08 3.99 14.64
N THR A 513 -4.15 4.13 13.32
CA THR A 513 -5.18 3.50 12.48
C THR A 513 -4.50 2.70 11.38
N VAL A 514 -4.97 1.46 11.18
CA VAL A 514 -4.53 0.63 10.04
C VAL A 514 -5.00 1.24 8.73
N THR A 515 -4.13 1.23 7.72
CA THR A 515 -4.42 1.69 6.35
C THR A 515 -4.05 0.60 5.34
N PRO A 516 -4.50 0.68 4.09
CA PRO A 516 -4.12 -0.29 3.07
C PRO A 516 -2.61 -0.35 2.81
N SER A 517 -1.88 0.73 3.04
CA SER A 517 -0.42 0.72 2.90
C SER A 517 0.30 0.72 4.25
N HIS A 518 1.17 -0.27 4.46
CA HIS A 518 1.99 -0.35 5.68
C HIS A 518 3.12 0.71 5.72
N TYR A 519 3.29 1.46 4.67
CA TYR A 519 4.22 2.58 4.62
C TYR A 519 3.65 3.87 5.23
N LEU A 520 2.32 3.95 5.41
CA LEU A 520 1.63 5.10 5.98
C LEU A 520 1.56 5.03 7.51
N ASN A 521 1.28 6.16 8.15
CA ASN A 521 1.10 6.31 9.61
C ASN A 521 2.30 5.89 10.47
N ASN A 522 3.52 6.09 9.95
CA ASN A 522 4.76 5.78 10.65
C ASN A 522 5.46 7.01 11.28
N THR A 523 4.89 8.21 11.23
CA THR A 523 5.44 9.41 11.90
C THR A 523 5.29 9.37 13.42
N LEU A 524 4.34 8.59 13.93
CA LEU A 524 4.07 8.32 15.36
C LEU A 524 3.65 9.55 16.19
N ASP A 525 3.42 10.70 15.57
CA ASP A 525 3.06 11.95 16.26
C ASP A 525 1.67 11.90 16.91
N THR A 526 0.75 11.08 16.39
CA THR A 526 -0.60 10.87 16.93
C THR A 526 -0.69 9.71 17.91
N VAL A 527 0.35 8.87 18.00
CA VAL A 527 0.36 7.65 18.81
C VAL A 527 0.61 7.97 20.28
N TRP A 528 -0.12 7.30 21.16
CA TRP A 528 0.06 7.38 22.61
C TRP A 528 -0.23 6.04 23.29
N LEU A 529 0.23 5.89 24.53
CA LEU A 529 0.05 4.69 25.33
C LEU A 529 -0.85 4.95 26.53
N THR A 530 -1.81 4.04 26.77
CA THR A 530 -2.50 3.96 28.07
C THR A 530 -1.60 3.24 29.08
N GLU A 531 -1.93 3.36 30.36
CA GLU A 531 -1.28 2.59 31.45
C GLU A 531 -1.43 1.07 31.29
#